data_6455b76920c37077f5cd83d21cc6861d
#
_entry.id   6455b76920c37077f5cd83d21cc6861d
#
_cell.length_a   1.000
_cell.length_b   1.000
_cell.length_c   1.000
_cell.angle_alpha   90.00
_cell.angle_beta   90.00
_cell.angle_gamma   90.00
#
_symmetry.space_group_name_H-M   'P 1'
#
loop_
_entity.id
_entity.type
_entity.pdbx_description
1 polymer ?
#
loop_
_entity_poly.entity_id
_entity_poly.type
_entity_poly.pdbx_seq_one_letter_code
_entity_poly.pdbx_strand_id
1 'polypeptide(L)'
;FKPKRRTRATVAKELGLEGLADIIWELKTTDPKSSARPFVNENVPSTDEALSGARDIIAERLSEEVPIREKLRSTYRRSPLTVQVARGAKGKPELEKYRSYIDFSRPLDKVSPHNLLAILRAENEGLFSIGLTPREGTQDDVYYQFCRDHGRPQSAALSQEIKLAAEDSYQRLLDPSISNEIIKEAKQKADIESIRVFGDNLRQ
;
A
#
# COMPACT_ATOMS: atom_id res chain seq x y z
N PHE A 1 -7.86 15.19 20.78
CA PHE A 1 -7.85 13.73 20.59
C PHE A 1 -8.84 13.41 19.46
N LYS A 2 -8.36 13.13 18.24
CA LYS A 2 -9.25 12.53 17.23
C LYS A 2 -9.44 11.05 17.59
N PRO A 3 -10.67 10.56 17.75
CA PRO A 3 -10.89 9.13 17.98
C PRO A 3 -10.30 8.34 16.80
N LYS A 4 -9.55 7.27 17.12
CA LYS A 4 -8.94 6.39 16.12
C LYS A 4 -10.08 5.84 15.25
N ARG A 5 -10.00 6.04 13.92
CA ARG A 5 -11.02 5.60 12.98
C ARG A 5 -11.22 4.09 13.12
N ARG A 6 -12.46 3.65 13.28
CA ARG A 6 -12.82 2.24 13.38
C ARG A 6 -12.44 1.52 12.09
N THR A 7 -11.52 0.56 12.18
CA THR A 7 -11.04 -0.24 11.05
C THR A 7 -11.78 -1.57 10.97
N ARG A 8 -11.65 -2.29 9.84
CA ARG A 8 -12.17 -3.67 9.73
C ARG A 8 -11.57 -4.59 10.80
N ALA A 9 -10.26 -4.46 11.06
CA ALA A 9 -9.60 -5.23 12.12
C ALA A 9 -10.15 -4.90 13.50
N THR A 10 -10.48 -3.64 13.79
CA THR A 10 -11.12 -3.26 15.07
C THR A 10 -12.48 -3.95 15.22
N VAL A 11 -13.30 -3.96 14.16
CA VAL A 11 -14.60 -4.66 14.16
C VAL A 11 -14.40 -6.17 14.40
N ALA A 12 -13.46 -6.79 13.70
CA ALA A 12 -13.17 -8.21 13.84
C ALA A 12 -12.68 -8.57 15.28
N LYS A 13 -11.87 -7.71 15.90
CA LYS A 13 -11.45 -7.86 17.31
C LYS A 13 -12.64 -7.76 18.28
N GLU A 14 -13.55 -6.80 18.05
CA GLU A 14 -14.78 -6.66 18.84
C GLU A 14 -15.68 -7.89 18.71
N LEU A 15 -15.66 -8.59 17.58
CA LEU A 15 -16.36 -9.86 17.36
C LEU A 15 -15.65 -11.07 17.99
N GLY A 16 -14.52 -10.88 18.67
CA GLY A 16 -13.78 -11.92 19.36
C GLY A 16 -12.89 -12.78 18.46
N LEU A 17 -12.55 -12.31 17.25
CA LEU A 17 -11.82 -13.09 16.25
C LEU A 17 -10.29 -12.97 16.36
N GLU A 18 -9.77 -12.22 17.35
CA GLU A 18 -8.32 -12.05 17.53
C GLU A 18 -7.61 -13.38 17.83
N GLY A 19 -8.23 -14.26 18.61
CA GLY A 19 -7.67 -15.58 18.89
C GLY A 19 -7.54 -16.46 17.64
N LEU A 20 -8.50 -16.40 16.72
CA LEU A 20 -8.40 -17.10 15.43
C LEU A 20 -7.28 -16.50 14.56
N ALA A 21 -7.17 -15.17 14.52
CA ALA A 21 -6.08 -14.49 13.83
C ALA A 21 -4.70 -14.90 14.39
N ASP A 22 -4.59 -15.07 15.73
CA ASP A 22 -3.36 -15.52 16.37
C ASP A 22 -2.99 -16.95 15.97
N ILE A 23 -3.95 -17.87 15.95
CA ILE A 23 -3.75 -19.26 15.51
C ILE A 23 -3.19 -19.31 14.08
N ILE A 24 -3.73 -18.50 13.17
CA ILE A 24 -3.30 -18.44 11.78
C ILE A 24 -1.94 -17.74 11.67
N TRP A 25 -1.75 -16.61 12.35
CA TRP A 25 -0.51 -15.84 12.35
C TRP A 25 0.70 -16.64 12.84
N GLU A 26 0.50 -17.38 13.91
CA GLU A 26 1.54 -18.21 14.54
C GLU A 26 1.69 -19.60 13.90
N LEU A 27 0.98 -19.85 12.80
CA LEU A 27 1.01 -21.12 12.03
C LEU A 27 0.66 -22.35 12.88
N LYS A 28 -0.21 -22.19 13.88
CA LYS A 28 -0.60 -23.24 14.84
C LYS A 28 -1.71 -24.18 14.34
N THR A 29 -2.05 -24.11 13.07
CA THR A 29 -3.09 -24.98 12.49
C THR A 29 -2.71 -25.42 11.08
N THR A 30 -3.19 -26.58 10.68
CA THR A 30 -3.15 -27.05 9.30
C THR A 30 -4.53 -26.97 8.62
N ASP A 31 -5.58 -26.79 9.42
CA ASP A 31 -6.96 -26.64 8.96
C ASP A 31 -7.61 -25.41 9.60
N PRO A 32 -7.47 -24.24 8.97
CA PRO A 32 -8.06 -22.99 9.46
C PRO A 32 -9.57 -23.05 9.63
N LYS A 33 -10.27 -23.81 8.75
CA LYS A 33 -11.73 -23.93 8.81
C LYS A 33 -12.19 -24.67 10.07
N SER A 34 -11.52 -25.74 10.45
CA SER A 34 -11.77 -26.43 11.71
C SER A 34 -11.44 -25.55 12.91
N SER A 35 -10.33 -24.79 12.85
CA SER A 35 -9.95 -23.86 13.91
C SER A 35 -10.93 -22.69 14.07
N ALA A 36 -11.66 -22.32 13.02
CA ALA A 36 -12.67 -21.27 13.05
C ALA A 36 -13.98 -21.67 13.73
N ARG A 37 -14.30 -22.98 13.83
CA ARG A 37 -15.58 -23.46 14.39
C ARG A 37 -15.89 -22.92 15.80
N PRO A 38 -14.95 -22.86 16.75
CA PRO A 38 -15.22 -22.33 18.09
C PRO A 38 -15.57 -20.84 18.13
N PHE A 39 -15.28 -20.10 17.05
CA PHE A 39 -15.53 -18.66 16.94
C PHE A 39 -16.87 -18.33 16.29
N VAL A 40 -17.61 -19.33 15.81
CA VAL A 40 -18.95 -19.16 15.26
C VAL A 40 -19.94 -18.89 16.40
N ASN A 41 -20.73 -17.84 16.25
CA ASN A 41 -21.76 -17.42 17.20
C ASN A 41 -22.84 -16.57 16.47
N GLU A 42 -23.79 -16.00 17.21
CA GLU A 42 -24.86 -15.17 16.62
C GLU A 42 -24.35 -13.99 15.80
N ASN A 43 -23.22 -13.39 16.18
CA ASN A 43 -22.60 -12.24 15.49
C ASN A 43 -21.64 -12.67 14.37
N VAL A 44 -21.22 -13.94 14.37
CA VAL A 44 -20.31 -14.55 13.40
C VAL A 44 -20.94 -15.88 12.95
N PRO A 45 -21.91 -15.87 12.03
CA PRO A 45 -22.78 -17.02 11.77
C PRO A 45 -22.10 -18.18 11.02
N SER A 46 -20.89 -18.01 10.49
CA SER A 46 -20.19 -19.07 9.75
C SER A 46 -18.68 -19.06 9.97
N THR A 47 -18.06 -20.20 9.70
CA THR A 47 -16.59 -20.32 9.70
C THR A 47 -15.94 -19.42 8.65
N ASP A 48 -16.61 -19.20 7.52
CA ASP A 48 -16.09 -18.33 6.45
C ASP A 48 -16.09 -16.86 6.86
N GLU A 49 -17.10 -16.41 7.62
CA GLU A 49 -17.11 -15.07 8.22
C GLU A 49 -16.08 -14.92 9.34
N ALA A 50 -15.89 -15.96 10.16
CA ALA A 50 -14.83 -15.97 11.16
C ALA A 50 -13.45 -15.84 10.52
N LEU A 51 -13.17 -16.59 9.45
CA LEU A 51 -11.92 -16.50 8.70
C LEU A 51 -11.76 -15.14 8.00
N SER A 52 -12.85 -14.58 7.47
CA SER A 52 -12.83 -13.24 6.87
C SER A 52 -12.40 -12.18 7.88
N GLY A 53 -12.98 -12.19 9.08
CA GLY A 53 -12.59 -11.27 10.15
C GLY A 53 -11.16 -11.49 10.66
N ALA A 54 -10.72 -12.76 10.77
CA ALA A 54 -9.33 -13.07 11.10
C ALA A 54 -8.35 -12.53 10.04
N ARG A 55 -8.68 -12.63 8.75
CA ARG A 55 -7.89 -12.02 7.66
C ARG A 55 -7.80 -10.50 7.77
N ASP A 56 -8.88 -9.82 8.15
CA ASP A 56 -8.86 -8.37 8.36
C ASP A 56 -7.85 -7.97 9.46
N ILE A 57 -7.76 -8.74 10.54
CA ILE A 57 -6.78 -8.53 11.61
C ILE A 57 -5.36 -8.80 11.11
N ILE A 58 -5.17 -9.91 10.39
CA ILE A 58 -3.86 -10.29 9.84
C ILE A 58 -3.39 -9.26 8.81
N ALA A 59 -4.28 -8.77 7.95
CA ALA A 59 -3.96 -7.73 6.97
C ALA A 59 -3.46 -6.44 7.63
N GLU A 60 -4.07 -6.02 8.74
CA GLU A 60 -3.60 -4.86 9.51
C GLU A 60 -2.21 -5.13 10.12
N ARG A 61 -1.99 -6.29 10.73
CA ARG A 61 -0.68 -6.69 11.27
C ARG A 61 0.41 -6.69 10.20
N LEU A 62 0.15 -7.30 9.04
CA LEU A 62 1.09 -7.30 7.91
C LEU A 62 1.44 -5.89 7.45
N SER A 63 0.46 -4.97 7.46
CA SER A 63 0.69 -3.58 7.07
C SER A 63 1.56 -2.79 8.04
N GLU A 64 1.70 -3.25 9.28
CA GLU A 64 2.52 -2.64 10.33
C GLU A 64 3.92 -3.27 10.44
N GLU A 65 4.15 -4.43 9.80
CA GLU A 65 5.44 -5.12 9.81
C GLU A 65 6.55 -4.30 9.15
N VAL A 66 7.59 -3.97 9.93
CA VAL A 66 8.72 -3.15 9.47
C VAL A 66 9.42 -3.77 8.25
N PRO A 67 9.78 -5.07 8.22
CA PRO A 67 10.45 -5.68 7.08
C PRO A 67 9.63 -5.61 5.78
N ILE A 68 8.30 -5.78 5.87
CA ILE A 68 7.39 -5.67 4.73
C ILE A 68 7.39 -4.24 4.18
N ARG A 69 7.23 -3.24 5.06
CA ARG A 69 7.24 -1.83 4.68
C ARG A 69 8.56 -1.42 4.06
N GLU A 70 9.69 -1.81 4.63
CA GLU A 70 11.04 -1.54 4.11
C GLU A 70 11.24 -2.13 2.71
N LYS A 71 10.82 -3.38 2.51
CA LYS A 71 10.86 -4.06 1.23
C LYS A 71 10.07 -3.28 0.17
N LEU A 72 8.84 -2.90 0.49
CA LEU A 72 7.98 -2.15 -0.42
C LEU A 72 8.52 -0.74 -0.70
N ARG A 73 8.99 0.01 0.31
CA ARG A 73 9.63 1.32 0.12
C ARG A 73 10.78 1.25 -0.89
N SER A 74 11.65 0.25 -0.74
CA SER A 74 12.77 0.03 -1.66
C SER A 74 12.29 -0.21 -3.10
N THR A 75 11.22 -0.98 -3.28
CA THR A 75 10.60 -1.25 -4.58
C THR A 75 9.99 0.01 -5.17
N TYR A 76 9.19 0.74 -4.38
CA TYR A 76 8.45 1.93 -4.84
C TYR A 76 9.35 3.10 -5.21
N ARG A 77 10.49 3.31 -4.53
CA ARG A 77 11.48 4.34 -4.89
C ARG A 77 12.03 4.19 -6.30
N ARG A 78 12.03 2.97 -6.85
CA ARG A 78 12.50 2.66 -8.22
C ARG A 78 11.37 2.42 -9.20
N SER A 79 10.12 2.45 -8.73
CA SER A 79 8.94 2.21 -9.57
C SER A 79 8.70 3.39 -10.49
N PRO A 80 8.15 3.16 -11.69
CA PRO A 80 7.74 4.23 -12.57
C PRO A 80 6.70 5.14 -11.92
N LEU A 81 6.97 6.45 -11.95
CA LEU A 81 5.96 7.48 -11.76
C LEU A 81 5.15 7.54 -13.06
N THR A 82 3.85 7.27 -12.97
CA THR A 82 2.92 7.29 -14.08
C THR A 82 1.95 8.44 -13.94
N VAL A 83 1.68 9.11 -15.05
CA VAL A 83 0.80 10.27 -15.12
C VAL A 83 -0.34 9.97 -16.09
N GLN A 84 -1.56 10.24 -15.67
CA GLN A 84 -2.76 10.14 -16.49
C GLN A 84 -3.55 11.45 -16.41
N VAL A 85 -4.22 11.83 -17.50
CA VAL A 85 -5.14 12.95 -17.47
C VAL A 85 -6.34 12.61 -16.60
N ALA A 86 -6.62 13.45 -15.59
CA ALA A 86 -7.77 13.27 -14.71
C ALA A 86 -9.08 13.30 -15.50
N ARG A 87 -10.07 12.49 -15.09
CA ARG A 87 -11.34 12.34 -15.83
C ARG A 87 -12.02 13.68 -16.16
N GLY A 88 -12.02 14.61 -15.20
CA GLY A 88 -12.63 15.93 -15.35
C GLY A 88 -11.76 16.97 -16.06
N ALA A 89 -10.55 16.61 -16.47
CA ALA A 89 -9.59 17.53 -17.08
C ALA A 89 -9.50 17.39 -18.60
N LYS A 90 -10.04 16.33 -19.18
CA LYS A 90 -10.01 16.12 -20.63
C LYS A 90 -10.62 17.30 -21.37
N GLY A 91 -9.86 17.89 -22.30
CA GLY A 91 -10.29 19.03 -23.11
C GLY A 91 -10.11 20.40 -22.43
N LYS A 92 -9.58 20.48 -21.21
CA LYS A 92 -9.26 21.76 -20.59
C LYS A 92 -8.05 22.42 -21.25
N PRO A 93 -8.10 23.73 -21.56
CA PRO A 93 -7.00 24.44 -22.21
C PRO A 93 -5.73 24.48 -21.35
N GLU A 94 -5.85 24.39 -20.01
CA GLU A 94 -4.75 24.36 -19.07
C GLU A 94 -3.83 23.14 -19.24
N LEU A 95 -4.35 22.03 -19.81
CA LEU A 95 -3.55 20.85 -20.12
C LEU A 95 -2.42 21.12 -21.12
N GLU A 96 -2.56 22.13 -21.99
CA GLU A 96 -1.54 22.44 -22.98
C GLU A 96 -0.19 22.80 -22.36
N LYS A 97 -0.21 23.48 -21.20
CA LYS A 97 0.98 23.83 -20.41
C LYS A 97 1.75 22.57 -19.93
N TYR A 98 1.06 21.44 -19.75
CA TYR A 98 1.60 20.19 -19.23
C TYR A 98 1.63 19.06 -20.27
N ARG A 99 1.47 19.38 -21.54
CA ARG A 99 1.35 18.41 -22.64
C ARG A 99 2.50 17.40 -22.69
N SER A 100 3.72 17.84 -22.35
CA SER A 100 4.93 17.00 -22.32
C SER A 100 4.90 15.91 -21.23
N TYR A 101 3.98 16.02 -20.27
CA TYR A 101 3.83 15.06 -19.18
C TYR A 101 2.62 14.14 -19.33
N ILE A 102 1.82 14.29 -20.38
CA ILE A 102 0.72 13.37 -20.69
C ILE A 102 1.34 12.01 -21.01
N ASP A 103 0.80 10.93 -20.40
CA ASP A 103 1.32 9.56 -20.51
C ASP A 103 2.78 9.39 -20.07
N PHE A 104 3.26 10.31 -19.21
CA PHE A 104 4.60 10.21 -18.65
C PHE A 104 4.75 8.95 -17.81
N SER A 105 5.83 8.21 -18.06
CA SER A 105 6.20 7.03 -17.27
C SER A 105 7.71 6.92 -17.19
N ARG A 106 8.29 7.15 -16.01
CA ARG A 106 9.73 7.00 -15.75
C ARG A 106 9.97 6.55 -14.32
N PRO A 107 11.01 5.73 -14.06
CA PRO A 107 11.43 5.39 -12.69
C PRO A 107 11.56 6.65 -11.85
N LEU A 108 10.96 6.67 -10.66
CA LEU A 108 10.90 7.87 -9.81
C LEU A 108 12.27 8.42 -9.48
N ASP A 109 13.27 7.55 -9.26
CA ASP A 109 14.66 7.91 -8.99
C ASP A 109 15.38 8.53 -10.20
N LYS A 110 14.76 8.49 -11.40
CA LYS A 110 15.26 9.09 -12.65
C LYS A 110 14.46 10.32 -13.10
N VAL A 111 13.44 10.71 -12.34
CA VAL A 111 12.67 11.92 -12.61
C VAL A 111 13.42 13.13 -12.04
N SER A 112 13.70 14.13 -12.89
CA SER A 112 14.36 15.35 -12.43
C SER A 112 13.45 16.13 -11.45
N PRO A 113 14.03 16.86 -10.47
CA PRO A 113 13.25 17.67 -9.53
C PRO A 113 12.27 18.62 -10.22
N HIS A 114 12.70 19.29 -11.27
CA HIS A 114 11.86 20.20 -12.06
C HIS A 114 10.63 19.50 -12.66
N ASN A 115 10.83 18.35 -13.28
CA ASN A 115 9.71 17.57 -13.87
C ASN A 115 8.75 17.07 -12.79
N LEU A 116 9.28 16.57 -11.69
CA LEU A 116 8.44 16.10 -10.57
C LEU A 116 7.56 17.22 -10.01
N LEU A 117 8.15 18.40 -9.76
CA LEU A 117 7.40 19.56 -9.24
C LEU A 117 6.33 20.05 -10.23
N ALA A 118 6.61 20.03 -11.54
CA ALA A 118 5.64 20.39 -12.58
C ALA A 118 4.46 19.41 -12.61
N ILE A 119 4.74 18.10 -12.56
CA ILE A 119 3.72 17.04 -12.53
C ILE A 119 2.85 17.17 -11.28
N LEU A 120 3.45 17.36 -10.09
CA LEU A 120 2.73 17.52 -8.82
C LEU A 120 1.87 18.81 -8.81
N ARG A 121 2.33 19.88 -9.47
CA ARG A 121 1.53 21.09 -9.64
C ARG A 121 0.28 20.83 -10.47
N ALA A 122 0.43 20.13 -11.60
CA ALA A 122 -0.70 19.76 -12.45
C ALA A 122 -1.70 18.82 -11.73
N GLU A 123 -1.21 17.94 -10.86
CA GLU A 123 -2.07 17.12 -10.00
C GLU A 123 -2.87 17.99 -9.01
N ASN A 124 -2.22 18.94 -8.33
CA ASN A 124 -2.89 19.87 -7.42
C ASN A 124 -3.92 20.77 -8.12
N GLU A 125 -3.68 21.09 -9.40
CA GLU A 125 -4.63 21.81 -10.27
C GLU A 125 -5.78 20.90 -10.76
N GLY A 126 -5.79 19.62 -10.38
CA GLY A 126 -6.81 18.65 -10.77
C GLY A 126 -6.76 18.25 -12.26
N LEU A 127 -5.59 18.45 -12.91
CA LEU A 127 -5.38 18.14 -14.32
C LEU A 127 -4.85 16.71 -14.50
N PHE A 128 -4.04 16.24 -13.57
CA PHE A 128 -3.44 14.91 -13.59
C PHE A 128 -3.91 14.05 -12.41
N SER A 129 -3.86 12.75 -12.62
CA SER A 129 -3.83 11.72 -11.59
C SER A 129 -2.49 11.02 -11.71
N ILE A 130 -1.76 10.93 -10.62
CA ILE A 130 -0.43 10.31 -10.59
C ILE A 130 -0.42 9.07 -9.71
N GLY A 131 0.50 8.18 -9.99
CA GLY A 131 0.72 6.98 -9.18
C GLY A 131 2.11 6.40 -9.41
N LEU A 132 2.49 5.49 -8.54
CA LEU A 132 3.66 4.65 -8.73
C LEU A 132 3.19 3.28 -9.20
N THR A 133 3.82 2.76 -10.25
CA THR A 133 3.49 1.45 -10.81
C THR A 133 4.65 0.48 -10.50
N PRO A 134 4.59 -0.24 -9.38
CA PRO A 134 5.61 -1.22 -9.06
C PRO A 134 5.60 -2.39 -10.04
N ARG A 135 6.69 -3.18 -10.03
CA ARG A 135 6.82 -4.36 -10.86
C ARG A 135 5.69 -5.36 -10.59
N GLU A 136 5.36 -6.14 -11.60
CA GLU A 136 4.44 -7.28 -11.45
C GLU A 136 4.92 -8.22 -10.32
N GLY A 137 3.99 -8.78 -9.57
CA GLY A 137 4.27 -9.66 -8.43
C GLY A 137 4.70 -8.94 -7.14
N THR A 138 4.74 -7.60 -7.10
CA THR A 138 5.08 -6.87 -5.86
C THR A 138 4.09 -7.17 -4.72
N GLN A 139 2.83 -7.45 -5.01
CA GLN A 139 1.86 -7.88 -4.00
C GLN A 139 2.27 -9.18 -3.31
N ASP A 140 2.90 -10.10 -4.04
CA ASP A 140 3.35 -11.40 -3.49
C ASP A 140 4.54 -11.23 -2.53
N ASP A 141 5.29 -10.13 -2.63
CA ASP A 141 6.39 -9.83 -1.73
C ASP A 141 5.93 -9.77 -0.26
N VAL A 142 4.66 -9.39 0.00
CA VAL A 142 4.09 -9.36 1.36
C VAL A 142 4.01 -10.76 1.94
N TYR A 143 3.43 -11.71 1.19
CA TYR A 143 3.36 -13.11 1.61
C TYR A 143 4.74 -13.75 1.76
N TYR A 144 5.64 -13.53 0.80
CA TYR A 144 6.99 -14.11 0.87
C TYR A 144 7.82 -13.52 2.01
N GLN A 145 7.64 -12.24 2.33
CA GLN A 145 8.31 -11.64 3.48
C GLN A 145 7.77 -12.21 4.79
N PHE A 146 6.44 -12.36 4.91
CA PHE A 146 5.83 -13.05 6.05
C PHE A 146 6.42 -14.45 6.23
N CYS A 147 6.50 -15.26 5.17
CA CYS A 147 7.07 -16.61 5.23
C CYS A 147 8.55 -16.64 5.65
N ARG A 148 9.29 -15.59 5.34
CA ARG A 148 10.70 -15.46 5.74
C ARG A 148 10.84 -15.20 7.23
N ASP A 149 9.96 -14.36 7.77
CA ASP A 149 10.06 -13.86 9.15
C ASP A 149 9.35 -14.78 10.15
N HIS A 150 8.24 -15.41 9.76
CA HIS A 150 7.38 -16.22 10.63
C HIS A 150 7.41 -17.72 10.31
N GLY A 151 7.95 -18.12 9.16
CA GLY A 151 7.96 -19.49 8.69
C GLY A 151 6.92 -19.78 7.60
N ARG A 152 7.04 -20.95 6.97
CA ARG A 152 6.14 -21.37 5.89
C ARG A 152 4.90 -22.08 6.45
N PRO A 153 3.70 -21.77 5.96
CA PRO A 153 2.50 -22.52 6.30
C PRO A 153 2.63 -24.01 5.94
N GLN A 154 2.16 -24.87 6.85
CA GLN A 154 2.31 -26.33 6.73
C GLN A 154 1.22 -26.98 5.88
N SER A 155 0.21 -26.23 5.44
CA SER A 155 -0.86 -26.73 4.58
C SER A 155 -1.22 -25.71 3.50
N ALA A 156 -1.82 -26.20 2.40
CA ALA A 156 -2.33 -25.34 1.34
C ALA A 156 -3.47 -24.44 1.85
N ALA A 157 -4.33 -24.95 2.74
CA ALA A 157 -5.43 -24.19 3.32
C ALA A 157 -4.93 -23.03 4.17
N LEU A 158 -3.93 -23.26 5.03
CA LEU A 158 -3.33 -22.19 5.85
C LEU A 158 -2.58 -21.17 4.97
N SER A 159 -1.83 -21.65 3.96
CA SER A 159 -1.16 -20.80 2.99
C SER A 159 -2.14 -19.87 2.28
N GLN A 160 -3.31 -20.39 1.90
CA GLN A 160 -4.35 -19.61 1.22
C GLN A 160 -4.90 -18.49 2.11
N GLU A 161 -5.17 -18.75 3.40
CA GLU A 161 -5.66 -17.72 4.32
C GLU A 161 -4.65 -16.57 4.48
N ILE A 162 -3.36 -16.89 4.59
CA ILE A 162 -2.30 -15.87 4.71
C ILE A 162 -2.12 -15.12 3.39
N LYS A 163 -2.21 -15.79 2.22
CA LYS A 163 -2.15 -15.12 0.91
C LYS A 163 -3.29 -14.14 0.72
N LEU A 164 -4.51 -14.52 1.06
CA LEU A 164 -5.67 -13.63 0.97
C LEU A 164 -5.53 -12.40 1.89
N ALA A 165 -5.03 -12.61 3.11
CA ALA A 165 -4.75 -11.50 4.02
C ALA A 165 -3.62 -10.60 3.51
N ALA A 166 -2.57 -11.17 2.91
CA ALA A 166 -1.46 -10.42 2.33
C ALA A 166 -1.90 -9.59 1.11
N GLU A 167 -2.74 -10.15 0.25
CA GLU A 167 -3.31 -9.44 -0.90
C GLU A 167 -4.19 -8.27 -0.44
N ASP A 168 -5.10 -8.47 0.51
CA ASP A 168 -5.91 -7.39 1.08
C ASP A 168 -5.05 -6.32 1.77
N SER A 169 -4.05 -6.73 2.54
CA SER A 169 -3.08 -5.83 3.17
C SER A 169 -2.37 -4.96 2.13
N TYR A 170 -1.89 -5.57 1.05
CA TYR A 170 -1.21 -4.86 -0.02
C TYR A 170 -2.15 -3.85 -0.69
N GLN A 171 -3.28 -4.32 -1.23
CA GLN A 171 -4.17 -3.49 -2.05
C GLN A 171 -4.82 -2.34 -1.25
N ARG A 172 -5.26 -2.63 -0.05
CA ARG A 172 -6.05 -1.69 0.75
C ARG A 172 -5.22 -0.80 1.67
N LEU A 173 -4.11 -1.29 2.21
CA LEU A 173 -3.34 -0.63 3.26
C LEU A 173 -1.94 -0.20 2.80
N LEU A 174 -1.14 -1.13 2.27
CA LEU A 174 0.26 -0.89 1.98
C LEU A 174 0.48 -0.07 0.71
N ASP A 175 -0.11 -0.46 -0.42
CA ASP A 175 0.07 0.23 -1.69
C ASP A 175 -0.30 1.72 -1.61
N PRO A 176 -1.49 2.14 -1.15
CA PRO A 176 -1.81 3.56 -1.05
C PRO A 176 -0.95 4.30 -0.02
N SER A 177 -0.62 3.65 1.09
CA SER A 177 0.21 4.26 2.15
C SER A 177 1.65 4.48 1.69
N ILE A 178 2.29 3.44 1.13
CA ILE A 178 3.69 3.49 0.68
C ILE A 178 3.83 4.40 -0.55
N SER A 179 2.90 4.33 -1.51
CA SER A 179 2.90 5.19 -2.69
C SER A 179 2.88 6.67 -2.29
N ASN A 180 1.96 7.07 -1.42
CA ASN A 180 1.86 8.44 -0.92
C ASN A 180 3.10 8.87 -0.12
N GLU A 181 3.65 7.99 0.72
CA GLU A 181 4.87 8.25 1.49
C GLU A 181 6.06 8.52 0.58
N ILE A 182 6.27 7.68 -0.44
CA ILE A 182 7.40 7.78 -1.37
C ILE A 182 7.29 9.00 -2.29
N ILE A 183 6.09 9.33 -2.79
CA ILE A 183 5.86 10.55 -3.58
C ILE A 183 6.14 11.79 -2.72
N LYS A 184 5.69 11.81 -1.47
CA LYS A 184 5.95 12.91 -0.53
C LYS A 184 7.45 13.06 -0.24
N GLU A 185 8.17 11.96 -0.03
CA GLU A 185 9.63 11.95 0.15
C GLU A 185 10.34 12.53 -1.07
N ALA A 186 9.94 12.10 -2.28
CA ALA A 186 10.51 12.60 -3.53
C ALA A 186 10.23 14.10 -3.72
N LYS A 187 9.02 14.57 -3.39
CA LYS A 187 8.66 15.99 -3.42
C LYS A 187 9.55 16.82 -2.50
N GLN A 188 9.74 16.39 -1.25
CA GLN A 188 10.59 17.09 -0.30
C GLN A 188 12.04 17.22 -0.79
N LYS A 189 12.59 16.16 -1.40
CA LYS A 189 13.93 16.20 -2.01
C LYS A 189 13.98 17.17 -3.18
N ALA A 190 12.97 17.18 -4.04
CA ALA A 190 12.89 18.08 -5.19
C ALA A 190 12.78 19.56 -4.76
N ASP A 191 12.00 19.87 -3.73
CA ASP A 191 11.88 21.21 -3.17
C ASP A 191 13.24 21.72 -2.64
N ILE A 192 13.96 20.89 -1.87
CA ILE A 192 15.29 21.23 -1.32
C ILE A 192 16.29 21.49 -2.46
N GLU A 193 16.33 20.63 -3.47
CA GLU A 193 17.25 20.79 -4.60
C GLU A 193 16.95 22.06 -5.40
N SER A 194 15.67 22.38 -5.61
CA SER A 194 15.26 23.61 -6.31
C SER A 194 15.69 24.87 -5.56
N ILE A 195 15.58 24.89 -4.24
CA ILE A 195 16.02 26.01 -3.39
C ILE A 195 17.55 26.17 -3.48
N ARG A 196 18.30 25.06 -3.47
CA ARG A 196 19.76 25.06 -3.59
C ARG A 196 20.21 25.66 -4.92
N VAL A 197 19.65 25.19 -6.03
CA VAL A 197 19.97 25.70 -7.38
C VAL A 197 19.64 27.18 -7.50
N PHE A 198 18.51 27.63 -6.95
CA PHE A 198 18.17 29.06 -6.94
C PHE A 198 19.16 29.89 -6.12
N GLY A 199 19.56 29.42 -4.93
CA GLY A 199 20.55 30.10 -4.08
C GLY A 199 21.94 30.21 -4.72
N ASP A 200 22.37 29.16 -5.44
CA ASP A 200 23.66 29.17 -6.16
C ASP A 200 23.64 30.16 -7.35
N ASN A 201 22.51 30.25 -8.07
CA ASN A 201 22.36 31.22 -9.17
C ASN A 201 22.32 32.69 -8.71
N LEU A 202 21.88 32.97 -7.47
CA LEU A 202 21.89 34.32 -6.91
C LEU A 202 23.29 34.79 -6.43
N ARG A 203 24.25 33.87 -6.27
CA ARG A 203 25.61 34.16 -5.82
C ARG A 203 26.60 34.40 -6.96
N GLN A 204 26.16 34.12 -8.20
CA GLN A 204 26.91 34.44 -9.43
C GLN A 204 26.53 35.83 -9.93
#